data_daec8c628feecf10406cbfdf192a655f
#
_entry.id   daec8c628feecf10406cbfdf192a655f
#
_cell.length_a   1.000
_cell.length_b   1.000
_cell.length_c   1.000
_cell.angle_alpha   90.00
_cell.angle_beta   90.00
_cell.angle_gamma   90.00
#
_symmetry.space_group_name_H-M   'P 1'
#
loop_
_entity.id
_entity.type
_entity.pdbx_description
1 polymer ?
#
loop_
_entity_poly.entity_id
_entity_poly.type
_entity_poly.pdbx_seq_one_letter_code
_entity_poly.pdbx_strand_id
1 'polypeptide(L)'
;QSGATFFAALQKSTLAHGARTLTQARVQRLVREKDSGRVLGVEVMVLPEGDPRTERHKKLDELVAKWRLYQAPRAQAGRREAAQIESEIGEKRYIRARKGVVLSTGGYIFNSELLERHAPAYKPGWLTGAAGCDGSGLRLGQSVGGIAQDLNNISAWRFITPPSVW
;
A
#
# COMPACT_ATOMS: atom_id res chain seq x y z
N GLN A 1 -13.52 -15.87 14.98
CA GLN A 1 -13.79 -14.89 13.89
C GLN A 1 -12.46 -14.32 13.45
N SER A 2 -12.17 -14.35 12.16
CA SER A 2 -10.91 -13.83 11.60
C SER A 2 -11.07 -12.37 11.13
N GLY A 3 -9.95 -11.65 11.01
CA GLY A 3 -9.95 -10.31 10.42
C GLY A 3 -10.57 -10.27 9.01
N ALA A 4 -10.45 -11.35 8.25
CA ALA A 4 -11.08 -11.49 6.93
C ALA A 4 -12.61 -11.45 7.00
N THR A 5 -13.23 -12.10 8.01
CA THR A 5 -14.69 -12.07 8.20
C THR A 5 -15.18 -10.67 8.53
N PHE A 6 -14.45 -9.96 9.40
CA PHE A 6 -14.76 -8.59 9.74
C PHE A 6 -14.64 -7.66 8.52
N PHE A 7 -13.55 -7.77 7.77
CA PHE A 7 -13.33 -6.98 6.57
C PHE A 7 -14.40 -7.22 5.50
N ALA A 8 -14.80 -8.49 5.27
CA ALA A 8 -15.84 -8.83 4.30
C ALA A 8 -17.19 -8.18 4.65
N ALA A 9 -17.54 -8.11 5.93
CA ALA A 9 -18.76 -7.44 6.39
C ALA A 9 -18.71 -5.92 6.12
N LEU A 10 -17.57 -5.27 6.42
CA LEU A 10 -17.37 -3.85 6.13
C LEU A 10 -17.42 -3.58 4.63
N GLN A 11 -16.77 -4.38 3.81
CA GLN A 11 -16.76 -4.25 2.36
C GLN A 11 -18.18 -4.36 1.81
N LYS A 12 -18.95 -5.37 2.24
CA LYS A 12 -20.35 -5.54 1.83
C LYS A 12 -21.19 -4.31 2.18
N SER A 13 -21.04 -3.78 3.39
CA SER A 13 -21.74 -2.57 3.83
C SER A 13 -21.35 -1.36 2.99
N THR A 14 -20.06 -1.16 2.75
CA THR A 14 -19.54 -0.03 1.97
C THR A 14 -20.08 -0.03 0.54
N LEU A 15 -20.10 -1.19 -0.12
CA LEU A 15 -20.65 -1.34 -1.45
C LEU A 15 -22.17 -1.10 -1.49
N ALA A 16 -22.90 -1.58 -0.46
CA ALA A 16 -24.34 -1.35 -0.34
C ALA A 16 -24.70 0.14 -0.18
N HIS A 17 -23.78 0.96 0.35
CA HIS A 17 -23.91 2.41 0.45
C HIS A 17 -23.42 3.16 -0.81
N GLY A 18 -23.21 2.46 -1.93
CA GLY A 18 -22.87 3.06 -3.22
C GLY A 18 -21.40 3.41 -3.42
N ALA A 19 -20.49 3.00 -2.53
CA ALA A 19 -19.08 3.15 -2.79
C ALA A 19 -18.63 2.21 -3.92
N ARG A 20 -17.70 2.69 -4.74
CA ARG A 20 -17.07 1.88 -5.80
C ARG A 20 -15.64 1.57 -5.42
N THR A 21 -15.23 0.33 -5.61
CA THR A 21 -13.84 -0.10 -5.42
C THR A 21 -13.16 -0.22 -6.77
N LEU A 22 -11.94 0.29 -6.85
CA LEU A 22 -11.06 0.09 -7.99
C LEU A 22 -9.84 -0.66 -7.48
N THR A 23 -9.72 -1.91 -7.87
CA THR A 23 -8.56 -2.77 -7.58
C THR A 23 -7.54 -2.68 -8.70
N GLN A 24 -6.35 -3.23 -8.52
CA GLN A 24 -5.27 -3.18 -9.50
C GLN A 24 -4.97 -1.74 -9.96
N ALA A 25 -5.07 -0.81 -9.00
CA ALA A 25 -4.97 0.62 -9.22
C ALA A 25 -4.05 1.26 -8.18
N ARG A 26 -2.94 1.81 -8.62
CA ARG A 26 -1.94 2.44 -7.76
C ARG A 26 -1.96 3.95 -7.91
N VAL A 27 -2.26 4.66 -6.83
CA VAL A 27 -2.20 6.12 -6.82
C VAL A 27 -0.76 6.58 -6.92
N GLN A 28 -0.45 7.39 -7.92
CA GLN A 28 0.89 7.92 -8.21
C GLN A 28 1.08 9.32 -7.65
N ARG A 29 0.04 10.16 -7.76
CA ARG A 29 0.08 11.56 -7.32
C ARG A 29 -1.28 12.04 -6.83
N LEU A 30 -1.26 12.99 -5.91
CA LEU A 30 -2.38 13.88 -5.65
C LEU A 30 -2.35 15.02 -6.69
N VAL A 31 -3.47 15.24 -7.36
CA VAL A 31 -3.62 16.35 -8.31
C VAL A 31 -4.05 17.58 -7.54
N ARG A 32 -3.27 18.65 -7.65
CA ARG A 32 -3.48 19.91 -6.92
C ARG A 32 -3.74 21.07 -7.89
N GLU A 33 -4.66 21.91 -7.54
CA GLU A 33 -4.88 23.19 -8.22
C GLU A 33 -3.68 24.12 -7.93
N LYS A 34 -3.22 24.79 -8.99
CA LYS A 34 -1.98 25.55 -8.91
C LYS A 34 -2.07 26.73 -7.94
N ASP A 35 -3.16 27.49 -8.05
CA ASP A 35 -3.29 28.76 -7.33
C ASP A 35 -3.77 28.59 -5.89
N SER A 36 -4.78 27.78 -5.66
CA SER A 36 -5.36 27.55 -4.32
C SER A 36 -4.66 26.47 -3.53
N GLY A 37 -3.90 25.61 -4.18
CA GLY A 37 -3.30 24.44 -3.54
C GLY A 37 -4.29 23.31 -3.22
N ARG A 38 -5.58 23.46 -3.55
CA ARG A 38 -6.62 22.49 -3.24
C ARG A 38 -6.40 21.17 -3.99
N VAL A 39 -6.53 20.04 -3.29
CA VAL A 39 -6.48 18.72 -3.90
C VAL A 39 -7.75 18.47 -4.70
N LEU A 40 -7.60 18.27 -6.01
CA LEU A 40 -8.69 18.06 -6.97
C LEU A 40 -9.03 16.58 -7.19
N GLY A 41 -8.08 15.69 -6.88
CA GLY A 41 -8.21 14.25 -7.09
C GLY A 41 -6.87 13.55 -7.11
N VAL A 42 -6.84 12.41 -7.79
CA VAL A 42 -5.66 11.56 -7.86
C VAL A 42 -5.32 11.21 -9.32
N GLU A 43 -4.03 11.10 -9.59
CA GLU A 43 -3.50 10.37 -10.74
C GLU A 43 -3.25 8.93 -10.30
N VAL A 44 -3.80 7.99 -11.05
CA VAL A 44 -3.73 6.57 -10.72
C VAL A 44 -3.28 5.78 -11.93
N MET A 45 -2.41 4.81 -11.70
CA MET A 45 -2.04 3.79 -12.65
C MET A 45 -2.96 2.59 -12.46
N VAL A 46 -3.69 2.22 -13.51
CA VAL A 46 -4.68 1.12 -13.46
C VAL A 46 -4.25 0.05 -14.43
N LEU A 47 -4.26 -1.20 -14.00
CA LEU A 47 -3.99 -2.32 -14.89
C LEU A 47 -5.23 -2.67 -15.72
N PRO A 48 -5.09 -2.94 -17.03
CA PRO A 48 -6.22 -3.23 -17.90
C PRO A 48 -6.90 -4.56 -17.52
N GLU A 49 -8.23 -4.57 -17.50
CA GLU A 49 -9.02 -5.78 -17.28
C GLU A 49 -8.82 -6.75 -18.46
N GLY A 50 -8.75 -8.06 -18.16
CA GLY A 50 -8.61 -9.11 -19.17
C GLY A 50 -7.19 -9.34 -19.69
N ASP A 51 -6.22 -8.51 -19.34
CA ASP A 51 -4.81 -8.80 -19.67
C ASP A 51 -4.28 -9.93 -18.75
N PRO A 52 -3.68 -10.99 -19.30
CA PRO A 52 -3.11 -12.08 -18.49
C PRO A 52 -2.09 -11.61 -17.44
N ARG A 53 -1.38 -10.51 -17.69
CA ARG A 53 -0.43 -9.91 -16.75
C ARG A 53 -1.13 -9.28 -15.56
N THR A 54 -2.34 -8.72 -15.75
CA THR A 54 -3.17 -8.22 -14.64
C THR A 54 -3.60 -9.36 -13.71
N GLU A 55 -3.98 -10.51 -14.27
CA GLU A 55 -4.28 -11.71 -13.47
C GLU A 55 -3.01 -12.25 -12.77
N ARG A 56 -1.86 -12.19 -13.43
CA ARG A 56 -0.58 -12.54 -12.81
C ARG A 56 -0.26 -11.61 -11.65
N HIS A 57 -0.44 -10.30 -11.82
CA HIS A 57 -0.23 -9.30 -10.78
C HIS A 57 -1.10 -9.58 -9.55
N LYS A 58 -2.38 -9.87 -9.74
CA LYS A 58 -3.29 -10.24 -8.65
C LYS A 58 -2.80 -11.47 -7.88
N LYS A 59 -2.39 -12.52 -8.58
CA LYS A 59 -1.81 -13.72 -7.95
C LYS A 59 -0.52 -13.43 -7.19
N LEU A 60 0.34 -12.55 -7.72
CA LEU A 60 1.56 -12.12 -7.03
C LEU A 60 1.24 -11.41 -5.72
N ASP A 61 0.24 -10.55 -5.70
CA ASP A 61 -0.16 -9.80 -4.50
C ASP A 61 -0.62 -10.77 -3.38
N GLU A 62 -1.43 -11.77 -3.73
CA GLU A 62 -1.84 -12.83 -2.82
C GLU A 62 -0.65 -13.66 -2.29
N LEU A 63 0.28 -14.02 -3.17
CA LEU A 63 1.47 -14.81 -2.83
C LEU A 63 2.44 -14.00 -1.96
N VAL A 64 2.67 -12.73 -2.27
CA VAL A 64 3.50 -11.82 -1.48
C VAL A 64 2.94 -11.67 -0.08
N ALA A 65 1.63 -11.52 0.06
CA ALA A 65 0.97 -11.48 1.37
C ALA A 65 1.19 -12.77 2.18
N LYS A 66 1.20 -13.92 1.53
CA LYS A 66 1.44 -15.23 2.14
C LYS A 66 2.92 -15.44 2.51
N TRP A 67 3.86 -15.03 1.64
CA TRP A 67 5.30 -15.27 1.82
C TRP A 67 6.00 -14.28 2.77
N ARG A 68 5.39 -13.16 3.07
CA ARG A 68 6.03 -12.05 3.80
C ARG A 68 6.68 -12.43 5.13
N LEU A 69 6.12 -13.39 5.86
CA LEU A 69 6.62 -13.78 7.17
C LEU A 69 7.77 -14.79 7.11
N TYR A 70 7.70 -15.77 6.22
CA TYR A 70 8.62 -16.91 6.22
C TYR A 70 9.51 -17.00 4.99
N GLN A 71 9.19 -16.25 3.94
CA GLN A 71 9.88 -16.31 2.66
C GLN A 71 10.13 -14.90 2.10
N ALA A 72 10.75 -14.04 2.91
CA ALA A 72 11.01 -12.64 2.57
C ALA A 72 11.69 -12.44 1.19
N PRO A 73 12.70 -13.23 0.76
CA PRO A 73 13.29 -13.08 -0.58
C PRO A 73 12.28 -13.33 -1.71
N ARG A 74 11.41 -14.33 -1.55
CA ARG A 74 10.35 -14.62 -2.54
C ARG A 74 9.30 -13.51 -2.58
N ALA A 75 8.91 -13.00 -1.42
CA ALA A 75 8.00 -11.86 -1.34
C ALA A 75 8.60 -10.61 -2.01
N GLN A 76 9.90 -10.40 -1.86
CA GLN A 76 10.60 -9.29 -2.53
C GLN A 76 10.67 -9.48 -4.04
N ALA A 77 10.96 -10.69 -4.52
CA ALA A 77 10.94 -11.01 -5.95
C ALA A 77 9.53 -10.80 -6.54
N GLY A 78 8.49 -11.29 -5.86
CA GLY A 78 7.11 -11.06 -6.27
C GLY A 78 6.72 -9.59 -6.35
N ARG A 79 7.17 -8.76 -5.41
CA ARG A 79 6.95 -7.30 -5.48
C ARG A 79 7.66 -6.65 -6.68
N ARG A 80 8.88 -7.09 -7.01
CA ARG A 80 9.60 -6.60 -8.20
C ARG A 80 8.88 -6.94 -9.49
N GLU A 81 8.42 -8.19 -9.62
CA GLU A 81 7.65 -8.65 -10.76
C GLU A 81 6.33 -7.87 -10.88
N ALA A 82 5.61 -7.66 -9.78
CA ALA A 82 4.39 -6.85 -9.77
C ALA A 82 4.65 -5.40 -10.23
N ALA A 83 5.71 -4.76 -9.72
CA ALA A 83 6.09 -3.42 -10.13
C ALA A 83 6.50 -3.34 -11.61
N GLN A 84 7.13 -4.38 -12.16
CA GLN A 84 7.44 -4.49 -13.58
C GLN A 84 6.16 -4.53 -14.42
N ILE A 85 5.20 -5.39 -14.06
CA ILE A 85 3.90 -5.46 -14.73
C ILE A 85 3.20 -4.09 -14.71
N GLU A 86 3.17 -3.41 -13.55
CA GLU A 86 2.60 -2.06 -13.43
C GLU A 86 3.26 -1.07 -14.42
N SER A 87 4.57 -1.15 -14.60
CA SER A 87 5.29 -0.27 -15.51
C SER A 87 5.07 -0.58 -16.99
N GLU A 88 4.82 -1.85 -17.32
CA GLU A 88 4.65 -2.30 -18.71
C GLU A 88 3.25 -2.06 -19.27
N ILE A 89 2.22 -2.30 -18.46
CA ILE A 89 0.84 -2.28 -18.94
C ILE A 89 -0.07 -1.31 -18.19
N GLY A 90 0.45 -0.60 -17.21
CA GLY A 90 -0.35 0.35 -16.45
C GLY A 90 -0.84 1.53 -17.29
N GLU A 91 -2.13 1.80 -17.21
CA GLU A 91 -2.78 2.94 -17.87
C GLU A 91 -2.96 4.08 -16.88
N LYS A 92 -2.52 5.27 -17.26
CA LYS A 92 -2.71 6.46 -16.46
C LYS A 92 -4.15 6.95 -16.55
N ARG A 93 -4.78 7.13 -15.40
CA ARG A 93 -6.14 7.70 -15.28
C ARG A 93 -6.16 8.80 -14.22
N TYR A 94 -7.14 9.69 -14.33
CA TYR A 94 -7.40 10.75 -13.36
C TYR A 94 -8.78 10.56 -12.73
N ILE A 95 -8.84 10.56 -11.41
CA ILE A 95 -10.09 10.45 -10.67
C ILE A 95 -10.31 11.74 -9.90
N ARG A 96 -11.37 12.45 -10.24
CA ARG A 96 -11.74 13.70 -9.57
C ARG A 96 -12.36 13.44 -8.20
N ALA A 97 -11.86 14.12 -7.19
CA ALA A 97 -12.44 14.14 -5.85
C ALA A 97 -13.18 15.48 -5.63
N ARG A 98 -14.49 15.42 -5.44
CA ARG A 98 -15.31 16.62 -5.26
C ARG A 98 -15.16 17.26 -3.89
N LYS A 99 -14.98 16.44 -2.85
CA LYS A 99 -14.91 16.90 -1.44
C LYS A 99 -13.50 16.81 -0.87
N GLY A 100 -12.72 15.82 -1.24
CA GLY A 100 -11.36 15.59 -0.75
C GLY A 100 -10.90 14.18 -1.00
N VAL A 101 -9.63 13.92 -0.66
CA VAL A 101 -9.00 12.60 -0.73
C VAL A 101 -8.61 12.19 0.68
N VAL A 102 -9.00 10.98 1.08
CA VAL A 102 -8.58 10.38 2.35
C VAL A 102 -7.43 9.42 2.06
N LEU A 103 -6.31 9.59 2.76
CA LEU A 103 -5.15 8.70 2.68
C LEU A 103 -5.21 7.68 3.82
N SER A 104 -5.49 6.42 3.51
CA SER A 104 -5.52 5.30 4.46
C SER A 104 -4.60 4.16 4.01
N THR A 105 -3.40 4.52 3.54
CA THR A 105 -2.46 3.64 2.84
C THR A 105 -1.52 2.87 3.77
N GLY A 106 -1.73 2.96 5.08
CA GLY A 106 -0.83 2.37 6.08
C GLY A 106 0.45 3.18 6.28
N GLY A 107 1.42 2.56 6.95
CA GLY A 107 2.69 3.17 7.30
C GLY A 107 3.80 2.91 6.29
N TYR A 108 5.04 2.76 6.80
CA TYR A 108 6.24 2.65 5.96
C TYR A 108 7.18 1.49 6.34
N ILE A 109 6.71 0.52 7.12
CA ILE A 109 7.56 -0.56 7.66
C ILE A 109 8.27 -1.39 6.58
N PHE A 110 7.72 -1.47 5.35
CA PHE A 110 8.37 -2.14 4.22
C PHE A 110 9.27 -1.23 3.39
N ASN A 111 9.48 0.02 3.83
CA ASN A 111 10.45 0.93 3.24
C ASN A 111 11.71 0.98 4.12
N SER A 112 12.76 0.27 3.70
CA SER A 112 14.00 0.14 4.47
C SER A 112 14.70 1.48 4.70
N GLU A 113 14.62 2.42 3.76
CA GLU A 113 15.22 3.75 3.88
C GLU A 113 14.50 4.59 4.96
N LEU A 114 13.16 4.61 4.92
CA LEU A 114 12.38 5.30 5.93
C LEU A 114 12.54 4.67 7.31
N LEU A 115 12.60 3.34 7.36
CA LEU A 115 12.82 2.62 8.61
C LEU A 115 14.19 2.93 9.21
N GLU A 116 15.25 2.93 8.39
CA GLU A 116 16.60 3.32 8.81
C GLU A 116 16.64 4.75 9.35
N ARG A 117 15.97 5.68 8.66
CA ARG A 117 15.99 7.10 8.98
C ARG A 117 15.20 7.45 10.24
N HIS A 118 14.06 6.83 10.44
CA HIS A 118 13.11 7.24 11.47
C HIS A 118 12.95 6.27 12.63
N ALA A 119 13.26 4.99 12.42
CA ALA A 119 13.06 3.96 13.44
C ALA A 119 14.08 2.80 13.31
N PRO A 120 15.40 3.08 13.32
CA PRO A 120 16.45 2.09 13.06
C PRO A 120 16.45 0.92 14.07
N ALA A 121 15.98 1.16 15.29
CA ALA A 121 15.87 0.12 16.32
C ALA A 121 14.94 -1.04 15.95
N TYR A 122 14.00 -0.82 15.01
CA TYR A 122 13.06 -1.85 14.57
C TYR A 122 13.49 -2.60 13.31
N LYS A 123 14.59 -2.20 12.69
CA LYS A 123 15.12 -2.82 11.46
C LYS A 123 15.43 -4.31 11.58
N PRO A 124 15.95 -4.82 12.71
CA PRO A 124 16.18 -6.25 12.90
C PRO A 124 14.88 -7.06 13.11
N GLY A 125 13.76 -6.40 13.30
CA GLY A 125 12.47 -7.04 13.59
C GLY A 125 11.85 -7.72 12.37
N TRP A 126 10.94 -8.64 12.63
CA TRP A 126 10.11 -9.23 11.60
C TRP A 126 8.98 -8.26 11.24
N LEU A 127 8.96 -7.86 9.99
CA LEU A 127 7.98 -6.89 9.49
C LEU A 127 6.61 -7.58 9.31
N THR A 128 5.63 -7.14 10.08
CA THR A 128 4.24 -7.61 9.96
C THR A 128 3.34 -6.46 9.52
N GLY A 129 2.55 -6.66 8.48
CA GLY A 129 1.69 -5.62 7.95
C GLY A 129 1.22 -5.92 6.52
N ALA A 130 0.43 -5.04 5.95
CA ALA A 130 0.09 -5.11 4.53
C ALA A 130 1.31 -4.74 3.66
N ALA A 131 1.46 -5.39 2.52
CA ALA A 131 2.59 -5.15 1.61
C ALA A 131 2.68 -3.69 1.12
N GLY A 132 1.54 -2.98 1.11
CA GLY A 132 1.45 -1.55 0.75
C GLY A 132 1.91 -0.58 1.84
N CYS A 133 2.39 -1.05 3.00
CA CYS A 133 2.98 -0.17 4.03
C CYS A 133 4.41 0.25 3.63
N ASP A 134 4.55 0.86 2.47
CA ASP A 134 5.83 1.26 1.82
C ASP A 134 6.15 2.75 1.95
N GLY A 135 5.32 3.51 2.67
CA GLY A 135 5.47 4.95 2.84
C GLY A 135 4.96 5.78 1.66
N SER A 136 4.31 5.17 0.66
CA SER A 136 3.74 5.89 -0.49
C SER A 136 2.72 6.95 -0.07
N GLY A 137 1.87 6.65 0.90
CA GLY A 137 0.90 7.61 1.43
C GLY A 137 1.54 8.80 2.12
N LEU A 138 2.65 8.61 2.83
CA LEU A 138 3.41 9.71 3.42
C LEU A 138 3.93 10.65 2.32
N ARG A 139 4.54 10.10 1.26
CA ARG A 139 5.01 10.90 0.12
C ARG A 139 3.88 11.64 -0.57
N LEU A 140 2.73 10.98 -0.77
CA LEU A 140 1.55 11.62 -1.34
C LEU A 140 1.08 12.81 -0.49
N GLY A 141 0.95 12.64 0.82
CA GLY A 141 0.56 13.72 1.71
C GLY A 141 1.57 14.88 1.71
N GLN A 142 2.87 14.57 1.80
CA GLN A 142 3.94 15.58 1.77
C GLN A 142 4.01 16.33 0.44
N SER A 143 3.69 15.67 -0.68
CA SER A 143 3.71 16.31 -2.00
C SER A 143 2.72 17.47 -2.17
N VAL A 144 1.74 17.57 -1.27
CA VAL A 144 0.74 18.64 -1.25
C VAL A 144 0.84 19.54 -0.01
N GLY A 145 1.96 19.46 0.72
CA GLY A 145 2.24 20.31 1.88
C GLY A 145 1.87 19.66 3.23
N GLY A 146 1.51 18.39 3.24
CA GLY A 146 1.27 17.65 4.49
C GLY A 146 2.57 17.45 5.30
N ILE A 147 2.44 17.43 6.62
CA ILE A 147 3.56 17.21 7.55
C ILE A 147 3.45 15.79 8.09
N ALA A 148 4.57 15.06 8.05
CA ALA A 148 4.69 13.76 8.69
C ALA A 148 5.23 13.96 10.12
N GLN A 149 4.51 13.44 11.11
CA GLN A 149 4.89 13.51 12.52
C GLN A 149 5.01 12.11 13.12
N ASP A 150 5.74 12.01 14.23
CA ASP A 150 5.87 10.80 15.05
C ASP A 150 6.31 9.55 14.26
N LEU A 151 7.15 9.76 13.26
CA LEU A 151 7.62 8.68 12.38
C LEU A 151 8.47 7.63 13.11
N ASN A 152 8.99 7.94 14.29
CA ASN A 152 9.69 7.00 15.15
C ASN A 152 8.76 6.12 16.00
N ASN A 153 7.45 6.40 15.99
CA ASN A 153 6.47 5.64 16.76
C ASN A 153 5.97 4.45 15.94
N ILE A 154 6.53 3.28 16.19
CA ILE A 154 6.18 2.01 15.54
C ILE A 154 5.52 1.08 16.54
N SER A 155 4.37 0.52 16.18
CA SER A 155 3.73 -0.55 16.94
C SER A 155 4.51 -1.85 16.73
N ALA A 156 5.13 -2.36 17.79
CA ALA A 156 5.88 -3.60 17.78
C ALA A 156 5.25 -4.61 18.75
N TRP A 157 5.16 -5.87 18.30
CA TRP A 157 4.61 -6.96 19.06
C TRP A 157 5.75 -7.92 19.45
N ARG A 158 5.95 -8.15 20.75
CA ARG A 158 7.09 -8.92 21.27
C ARG A 158 6.86 -10.42 21.41
N PHE A 159 5.70 -10.93 21.02
CA PHE A 159 5.37 -12.35 21.22
C PHE A 159 5.55 -13.22 19.97
N ILE A 160 6.08 -12.67 18.88
CA ILE A 160 6.55 -13.49 17.77
C ILE A 160 8.03 -13.76 18.02
N THR A 161 8.32 -14.90 18.57
CA THR A 161 9.70 -15.40 18.64
C THR A 161 10.01 -16.02 17.28
N PRO A 162 11.05 -15.58 16.56
CA PRO A 162 11.52 -16.29 15.39
C PRO A 162 11.78 -17.75 15.77
N PRO A 163 11.54 -18.72 14.87
CA PRO A 163 11.92 -20.08 15.14
C PRO A 163 13.40 -20.07 15.52
N SER A 164 13.70 -20.50 16.73
CA SER A 164 15.07 -20.70 17.16
C SER A 164 15.72 -21.65 16.18
N VAL A 165 16.75 -21.20 15.52
CA VAL A 165 17.62 -22.08 14.72
C VAL A 165 18.37 -22.90 15.77
N TRP A 166 17.92 -24.14 15.97
CA TRP A 166 18.61 -25.15 16.81
C TRP A 166 19.73 -25.80 16.02
#